data_c81c290f44a639e27f26d2e3c7f17e8f
#
_entry.id   c81c290f44a639e27f26d2e3c7f17e8f
#
_cell.length_a   1.000
_cell.length_b   1.000
_cell.length_c   1.000
_cell.angle_alpha   90.00
_cell.angle_beta   90.00
_cell.angle_gamma   90.00
#
_symmetry.space_group_name_H-M   'P 1'
#
loop_
_entity.id
_entity.type
_entity.pdbx_description
1 polymer ?
#
loop_
_entity_poly.entity_id
_entity_poly.type
_entity_poly.pdbx_seq_one_letter_code
_entity_poly.pdbx_strand_id
1 'polypeptide(L)'
;MNKIAIISALGALAQETRLEILRLLVDRGPEGMPAGQIGSRLKLPSPTLSFHLNQLRHAGLVDSRRHSRLVIYAAKFRTIESLLDYLTENCCAERPLKTAPPPYPASAPPGGQYNVLFLCTRNSARSVMAECLMNRWGEQRFRAFSAGSNPRGEVHPLTLQVLRRFGYETDGLSSKSWNEFARPASAKLDFVFTLCDRAAAETCPAWPGQPVRAHWGVEDPVAVVGVAARRKAFVKTYSELEQRIRIFAALPVEVLERFALEHWVAEIGKLRIAA
;
A
#
# COMPACT_ATOMS: atom_id res chain seq x y z
N MET A 1 2.11 17.61 24.44
CA MET A 1 3.57 18.00 24.53
C MET A 1 3.74 19.49 24.25
N ASN A 2 4.81 20.12 24.79
CA ASN A 2 5.15 21.48 24.41
C ASN A 2 6.04 21.50 23.15
N LYS A 3 6.17 22.67 22.49
CA LYS A 3 6.90 22.83 21.23
C LYS A 3 8.38 22.38 21.31
N ILE A 4 9.05 22.59 22.45
CA ILE A 4 10.45 22.19 22.63
C ILE A 4 10.58 20.67 22.67
N ALA A 5 9.70 19.99 23.37
CA ALA A 5 9.67 18.52 23.44
C ALA A 5 9.37 17.89 22.08
N ILE A 6 8.50 18.51 21.28
CA ILE A 6 8.20 18.08 19.89
C ILE A 6 9.45 18.18 19.01
N ILE A 7 10.14 19.34 19.04
CA ILE A 7 11.36 19.53 18.26
C ILE A 7 12.44 18.53 18.68
N SER A 8 12.59 18.26 19.98
CA SER A 8 13.53 17.26 20.49
C SER A 8 13.19 15.85 20.00
N ALA A 9 11.92 15.45 20.03
CA ALA A 9 11.47 14.16 19.55
C ALA A 9 11.70 13.98 18.03
N LEU A 10 11.32 14.98 17.23
CA LEU A 10 11.56 14.96 15.78
C LEU A 10 13.04 14.94 15.45
N GLY A 11 13.88 15.76 16.13
CA GLY A 11 15.33 15.78 15.97
C GLY A 11 15.98 14.44 16.35
N ALA A 12 15.47 13.76 17.38
CA ALA A 12 15.92 12.41 17.73
C ALA A 12 15.59 11.40 16.65
N LEU A 13 14.43 11.51 15.99
CA LEU A 13 13.99 10.59 14.91
C LEU A 13 14.63 10.90 13.56
N ALA A 14 15.18 12.09 13.36
CA ALA A 14 15.83 12.49 12.11
C ALA A 14 17.22 11.82 11.90
N GLN A 15 17.32 10.51 12.21
CA GLN A 15 18.50 9.69 12.00
C GLN A 15 18.08 8.21 11.92
N GLU A 16 18.53 7.54 10.86
CA GLU A 16 18.10 6.19 10.46
C GLU A 16 18.20 5.16 11.60
N THR A 17 19.37 5.04 12.22
CA THR A 17 19.59 4.06 13.29
C THR A 17 18.66 4.28 14.49
N ARG A 18 18.37 5.52 14.86
CA ARG A 18 17.45 5.82 15.97
C ARG A 18 16.00 5.49 15.61
N LEU A 19 15.63 5.73 14.35
CA LEU A 19 14.31 5.33 13.86
C LEU A 19 14.17 3.79 13.89
N GLU A 20 15.17 3.05 13.43
CA GLU A 20 15.17 1.58 13.47
C GLU A 20 15.13 1.03 14.91
N ILE A 21 15.85 1.64 15.85
CA ILE A 21 15.77 1.27 17.27
C ILE A 21 14.34 1.50 17.79
N LEU A 22 13.73 2.65 17.49
CA LEU A 22 12.37 2.94 17.94
C LEU A 22 11.36 1.96 17.34
N ARG A 23 11.42 1.67 16.03
CA ARG A 23 10.56 0.67 15.36
C ARG A 23 10.67 -0.69 16.04
N LEU A 24 11.91 -1.16 16.29
CA LEU A 24 12.14 -2.42 16.96
C LEU A 24 11.51 -2.48 18.37
N LEU A 25 11.55 -1.36 19.10
CA LEU A 25 10.96 -1.27 20.45
C LEU A 25 9.43 -1.15 20.41
N VAL A 26 8.88 -0.48 19.40
CA VAL A 26 7.42 -0.42 19.18
C VAL A 26 6.86 -1.79 18.82
N ASP A 27 7.51 -2.52 17.91
CA ASP A 27 7.12 -3.90 17.56
C ASP A 27 7.17 -4.85 18.75
N ARG A 28 8.09 -4.60 19.68
CA ARG A 28 8.24 -5.42 20.91
C ARG A 28 7.19 -5.07 21.98
N GLY A 29 6.56 -3.93 21.87
CA GLY A 29 5.55 -3.49 22.81
C GLY A 29 6.11 -3.06 24.18
N PRO A 30 5.24 -2.97 25.22
CA PRO A 30 5.59 -2.44 26.54
C PRO A 30 6.62 -3.28 27.32
N GLU A 31 6.78 -4.55 26.97
CA GLU A 31 7.79 -5.43 27.58
C GLU A 31 9.22 -4.95 27.28
N GLY A 32 9.42 -4.34 26.12
CA GLY A 32 10.70 -3.81 25.71
C GLY A 32 11.76 -4.88 25.41
N MET A 33 13.03 -4.46 25.32
CA MET A 33 14.13 -5.35 24.96
C MET A 33 15.42 -4.97 25.69
N PRO A 34 16.25 -5.94 26.15
CA PRO A 34 17.58 -5.68 26.68
C PRO A 34 18.50 -5.04 25.64
N ALA A 35 19.34 -4.08 26.09
CA ALA A 35 20.28 -3.36 25.21
C ALA A 35 21.15 -4.31 24.35
N GLY A 36 21.66 -5.40 24.93
CA GLY A 36 22.47 -6.39 24.18
C GLY A 36 21.70 -7.04 23.04
N GLN A 37 20.40 -7.31 23.20
CA GLN A 37 19.55 -7.88 22.13
C GLN A 37 19.28 -6.86 21.02
N ILE A 38 19.10 -5.58 21.38
CA ILE A 38 18.95 -4.51 20.39
C ILE A 38 20.22 -4.40 19.54
N GLY A 39 21.40 -4.36 20.22
CA GLY A 39 22.70 -4.31 19.55
C GLY A 39 22.92 -5.48 18.60
N SER A 40 22.63 -6.70 19.04
CA SER A 40 22.77 -7.91 18.21
C SER A 40 21.85 -7.88 16.99
N ARG A 41 20.59 -7.47 17.15
CA ARG A 41 19.63 -7.41 16.03
C ARG A 41 19.98 -6.37 14.98
N LEU A 42 20.43 -5.20 15.42
CA LEU A 42 20.77 -4.07 14.53
C LEU A 42 22.26 -4.06 14.16
N LYS A 43 23.04 -5.06 14.62
CA LYS A 43 24.49 -5.18 14.39
C LYS A 43 25.27 -3.91 14.81
N LEU A 44 24.88 -3.32 15.93
CA LEU A 44 25.45 -2.10 16.45
C LEU A 44 26.45 -2.38 17.58
N PRO A 45 27.64 -1.76 17.55
CA PRO A 45 28.59 -1.78 18.69
C PRO A 45 27.95 -1.16 19.94
N SER A 46 28.26 -1.70 21.12
CA SER A 46 27.68 -1.25 22.39
C SER A 46 27.82 0.25 22.68
N PRO A 47 28.97 0.92 22.41
CA PRO A 47 29.09 2.37 22.61
C PRO A 47 28.14 3.15 21.71
N THR A 48 28.06 2.78 20.42
CA THR A 48 27.19 3.43 19.42
C THR A 48 25.72 3.27 19.79
N LEU A 49 25.31 2.06 20.17
CA LEU A 49 23.96 1.79 20.64
C LEU A 49 23.60 2.62 21.87
N SER A 50 24.50 2.67 22.85
CA SER A 50 24.30 3.45 24.09
C SER A 50 24.09 4.93 23.79
N PHE A 51 24.83 5.49 22.83
CA PHE A 51 24.66 6.87 22.37
C PHE A 51 23.25 7.08 21.79
N HIS A 52 22.82 6.22 20.88
CA HIS A 52 21.50 6.33 20.24
C HIS A 52 20.34 6.14 21.23
N LEU A 53 20.43 5.16 22.13
CA LEU A 53 19.45 4.94 23.18
C LEU A 53 19.35 6.13 24.14
N ASN A 54 20.47 6.77 24.48
CA ASN A 54 20.46 7.98 25.29
C ASN A 54 19.78 9.14 24.58
N GLN A 55 20.03 9.34 23.28
CA GLN A 55 19.36 10.38 22.50
C GLN A 55 17.84 10.17 22.48
N LEU A 56 17.38 8.96 22.23
CA LEU A 56 15.94 8.62 22.25
C LEU A 56 15.32 8.81 23.65
N ARG A 57 16.07 8.47 24.71
CA ARG A 57 15.63 8.63 26.09
C ARG A 57 15.55 10.11 26.49
N HIS A 58 16.53 10.93 26.12
CA HIS A 58 16.48 12.38 26.36
C HIS A 58 15.34 13.06 25.64
N ALA A 59 14.99 12.57 24.44
CA ALA A 59 13.83 13.03 23.69
C ALA A 59 12.48 12.49 24.25
N GLY A 60 12.52 11.65 25.27
CA GLY A 60 11.33 11.07 25.90
C GLY A 60 10.63 10.00 25.07
N LEU A 61 11.24 9.50 23.99
CA LEU A 61 10.65 8.49 23.10
C LEU A 61 10.83 7.05 23.63
N VAL A 62 11.82 6.85 24.49
CA VAL A 62 12.18 5.55 25.07
C VAL A 62 12.39 5.71 26.56
N ASP A 63 11.90 4.75 27.34
CA ASP A 63 12.22 4.57 28.75
C ASP A 63 13.19 3.41 28.95
N SER A 64 13.91 3.43 30.09
CA SER A 64 14.77 2.33 30.51
C SER A 64 14.46 1.88 31.92
N ARG A 65 14.40 0.56 32.14
CA ARG A 65 14.26 -0.04 33.46
C ARG A 65 15.36 -1.06 33.72
N ARG A 66 15.80 -1.15 34.93
CA ARG A 66 16.78 -2.18 35.35
C ARG A 66 16.03 -3.41 35.80
N HIS A 67 16.39 -4.54 35.24
CA HIS A 67 15.89 -5.82 35.66
C HIS A 67 17.09 -6.77 35.90
N SER A 68 17.42 -7.01 37.15
CA SER A 68 18.64 -7.73 37.55
C SER A 68 19.90 -7.05 36.95
N ARG A 69 20.69 -7.78 36.18
CA ARG A 69 21.90 -7.27 35.50
C ARG A 69 21.65 -6.63 34.14
N LEU A 70 20.40 -6.66 33.69
CA LEU A 70 20.03 -6.17 32.35
C LEU A 70 19.37 -4.80 32.45
N VAL A 71 19.67 -3.93 31.46
CA VAL A 71 18.93 -2.70 31.20
C VAL A 71 17.98 -2.96 30.03
N ILE A 72 16.68 -2.90 30.31
CA ILE A 72 15.61 -3.11 29.33
C ILE A 72 15.12 -1.74 28.87
N TYR A 73 15.03 -1.54 27.56
CA TYR A 73 14.49 -0.36 26.93
C TYR A 73 13.13 -0.65 26.32
N ALA A 74 12.19 0.27 26.46
CA ALA A 74 10.84 0.16 25.89
C ALA A 74 10.42 1.49 25.24
N ALA A 75 9.64 1.41 24.17
CA ALA A 75 9.03 2.58 23.56
C ALA A 75 8.02 3.24 24.51
N LYS A 76 8.05 4.57 24.59
CA LYS A 76 7.13 5.36 25.40
C LYS A 76 5.91 5.78 24.55
N PHE A 77 4.93 4.89 24.45
CA PHE A 77 3.76 5.05 23.58
C PHE A 77 3.04 6.37 23.80
N ARG A 78 2.85 6.79 25.05
CA ARG A 78 2.20 8.09 25.36
C ARG A 78 2.91 9.29 24.73
N THR A 79 4.25 9.25 24.64
CA THR A 79 5.01 10.33 24.01
C THR A 79 4.84 10.31 22.49
N ILE A 80 4.79 9.11 21.91
CA ILE A 80 4.56 8.92 20.48
C ILE A 80 3.15 9.41 20.12
N GLU A 81 2.13 9.01 20.87
CA GLU A 81 0.75 9.49 20.71
C GLU A 81 0.67 11.02 20.81
N SER A 82 1.26 11.62 21.87
CA SER A 82 1.27 13.08 22.03
C SER A 82 2.03 13.81 20.92
N LEU A 83 3.04 13.20 20.30
CA LEU A 83 3.73 13.74 19.14
C LEU A 83 2.81 13.74 17.92
N LEU A 84 2.11 12.63 17.68
CA LEU A 84 1.15 12.50 16.58
C LEU A 84 -0.02 13.48 16.76
N ASP A 85 -0.57 13.57 17.96
CA ASP A 85 -1.65 14.53 18.29
C ASP A 85 -1.20 15.96 18.01
N TYR A 86 -0.01 16.36 18.48
CA TYR A 86 0.50 17.69 18.26
C TYR A 86 0.68 18.00 16.76
N LEU A 87 1.27 17.08 15.99
CA LEU A 87 1.44 17.25 14.56
C LEU A 87 0.09 17.36 13.84
N THR A 88 -0.88 16.53 14.27
CA THR A 88 -2.23 16.54 13.74
C THR A 88 -2.94 17.85 14.02
N GLU A 89 -2.90 18.33 15.26
CA GLU A 89 -3.62 19.53 15.69
C GLU A 89 -2.99 20.84 15.23
N ASN A 90 -1.65 20.89 15.14
CA ASN A 90 -0.93 22.14 14.89
C ASN A 90 -0.30 22.27 13.51
N CYS A 91 -0.02 21.14 12.84
CA CYS A 91 0.56 21.16 11.50
C CYS A 91 -0.45 20.77 10.42
N CYS A 92 -1.56 20.13 10.82
CA CYS A 92 -2.63 19.68 9.92
C CYS A 92 -3.99 20.29 10.34
N ALA A 93 -4.00 21.46 10.97
CA ALA A 93 -5.16 22.09 11.61
C ALA A 93 -6.40 22.26 10.70
N GLU A 94 -6.23 22.25 9.39
CA GLU A 94 -7.33 22.25 8.43
C GLU A 94 -7.73 20.85 7.95
N ARG A 95 -7.01 19.80 8.39
CA ARG A 95 -7.34 18.39 8.08
C ARG A 95 -7.10 17.55 9.33
N PRO A 96 -8.14 17.27 10.13
CA PRO A 96 -7.99 16.30 11.22
C PRO A 96 -7.58 14.94 10.65
N LEU A 97 -6.34 14.53 10.91
CA LEU A 97 -5.92 13.13 10.78
C LEU A 97 -6.65 12.30 11.84
N LYS A 98 -7.96 12.16 11.68
CA LYS A 98 -8.67 11.14 12.42
C LYS A 98 -8.20 9.78 11.89
N THR A 99 -8.03 8.82 12.76
CA THR A 99 -7.61 7.43 12.60
C THR A 99 -8.48 6.54 11.67
N ALA A 100 -9.50 7.12 11.08
CA ALA A 100 -10.03 6.68 9.80
C ALA A 100 -9.56 7.72 8.77
N PRO A 101 -9.14 7.34 7.55
CA PRO A 101 -9.09 8.34 6.49
C PRO A 101 -10.40 9.11 6.59
N PRO A 102 -10.38 10.47 6.50
CA PRO A 102 -11.63 11.21 6.48
C PRO A 102 -12.50 10.48 5.46
N PRO A 103 -13.80 10.32 5.69
CA PRO A 103 -14.66 9.94 4.61
C PRO A 103 -14.36 11.00 3.55
N TYR A 104 -13.54 10.65 2.57
CA TYR A 104 -13.45 11.48 1.38
C TYR A 104 -14.90 11.74 1.02
N PRO A 105 -15.28 12.98 0.75
CA PRO A 105 -16.65 13.24 0.39
C PRO A 105 -16.98 12.17 -0.63
N ALA A 106 -17.97 11.34 -0.32
CA ALA A 106 -18.43 10.24 -1.17
C ALA A 106 -19.10 10.81 -2.45
N SER A 107 -18.61 11.94 -2.88
CA SER A 107 -19.01 12.60 -4.11
C SER A 107 -18.18 11.98 -5.22
N ALA A 108 -18.85 11.16 -6.01
CA ALA A 108 -18.38 10.84 -7.35
C ALA A 108 -17.84 12.11 -8.02
N PRO A 109 -16.82 12.01 -8.89
CA PRO A 109 -16.32 13.15 -9.64
C PRO A 109 -17.49 13.85 -10.36
N PRO A 110 -17.38 15.15 -10.63
CA PRO A 110 -18.38 15.84 -11.44
C PRO A 110 -18.55 15.10 -12.77
N GLY A 111 -19.62 14.31 -12.92
CA GLY A 111 -19.84 13.45 -14.09
C GLY A 111 -19.87 11.95 -13.83
N GLY A 112 -19.74 11.44 -12.60
CA GLY A 112 -19.83 10.02 -12.29
C GLY A 112 -18.57 9.42 -11.65
N GLN A 113 -18.39 8.12 -11.81
CA GLN A 113 -17.25 7.36 -11.26
C GLN A 113 -16.02 7.50 -12.15
N TYR A 114 -14.82 7.44 -11.55
CA TYR A 114 -13.56 7.27 -12.30
C TYR A 114 -13.46 5.86 -12.86
N ASN A 115 -13.20 5.76 -14.16
CA ASN A 115 -13.06 4.49 -14.85
C ASN A 115 -11.60 4.02 -14.82
N VAL A 116 -11.36 2.85 -14.22
CA VAL A 116 -10.05 2.23 -14.03
C VAL A 116 -9.94 0.95 -14.84
N LEU A 117 -8.96 0.83 -15.72
CA LEU A 117 -8.72 -0.38 -16.48
C LEU A 117 -7.43 -1.08 -15.99
N PHE A 118 -7.56 -2.33 -15.57
CA PHE A 118 -6.43 -3.20 -15.24
C PHE A 118 -6.08 -4.12 -16.41
N LEU A 119 -4.81 -4.12 -16.80
CA LEU A 119 -4.31 -4.86 -17.95
C LEU A 119 -3.32 -5.93 -17.55
N CYS A 120 -3.46 -7.11 -18.12
CA CYS A 120 -2.44 -8.14 -18.17
C CYS A 120 -2.51 -8.85 -19.53
N THR A 121 -1.60 -9.76 -19.83
CA THR A 121 -1.61 -10.42 -21.16
C THR A 121 -2.86 -11.27 -21.36
N ARG A 122 -3.24 -12.11 -20.38
CA ARG A 122 -4.27 -13.15 -20.61
C ARG A 122 -5.66 -12.85 -20.02
N ASN A 123 -5.82 -11.80 -19.24
CA ASN A 123 -7.04 -11.45 -18.53
C ASN A 123 -7.73 -12.67 -17.86
N SER A 124 -6.96 -13.47 -17.16
CA SER A 124 -7.48 -14.67 -16.49
C SER A 124 -7.18 -14.75 -14.99
N ALA A 125 -6.25 -13.93 -14.48
CA ALA A 125 -5.87 -13.92 -13.06
C ALA A 125 -5.68 -12.49 -12.54
N ARG A 126 -4.48 -11.90 -12.68
CA ARG A 126 -4.09 -10.62 -12.06
C ARG A 126 -5.08 -9.49 -12.29
N SER A 127 -5.42 -9.20 -13.54
CA SER A 127 -6.31 -8.09 -13.88
C SER A 127 -7.76 -8.34 -13.45
N VAL A 128 -8.23 -9.60 -13.47
CA VAL A 128 -9.57 -9.94 -12.98
C VAL A 128 -9.66 -9.76 -11.46
N MET A 129 -8.64 -10.21 -10.71
CA MET A 129 -8.59 -9.95 -9.26
C MET A 129 -8.55 -8.46 -8.96
N ALA A 130 -7.78 -7.68 -9.71
CA ALA A 130 -7.69 -6.24 -9.53
C ALA A 130 -9.02 -5.52 -9.83
N GLU A 131 -9.76 -5.93 -10.87
CA GLU A 131 -11.12 -5.44 -11.18
C GLU A 131 -12.06 -5.64 -9.98
N CYS A 132 -12.12 -6.87 -9.44
CA CYS A 132 -12.97 -7.18 -8.29
C CYS A 132 -12.58 -6.39 -7.04
N LEU A 133 -11.27 -6.32 -6.76
CA LEU A 133 -10.74 -5.57 -5.63
C LEU A 133 -11.06 -4.08 -5.72
N MET A 134 -10.85 -3.46 -6.89
CA MET A 134 -11.11 -2.04 -7.08
C MET A 134 -12.60 -1.70 -7.00
N ASN A 135 -13.47 -2.54 -7.55
CA ASN A 135 -14.91 -2.36 -7.44
C ASN A 135 -15.42 -2.50 -5.99
N ARG A 136 -14.71 -3.25 -5.12
CA ARG A 136 -15.03 -3.32 -3.68
C ARG A 136 -14.46 -2.14 -2.91
N TRP A 137 -13.16 -1.87 -3.03
CA TRP A 137 -12.46 -0.86 -2.23
C TRP A 137 -12.64 0.56 -2.75
N GLY A 138 -12.96 0.71 -4.04
CA GLY A 138 -13.22 1.99 -4.68
C GLY A 138 -14.62 2.55 -4.44
N GLU A 139 -15.50 1.71 -3.88
CA GLU A 139 -16.89 2.05 -3.56
C GLU A 139 -17.61 2.76 -4.72
N GLN A 140 -18.24 3.89 -4.45
CA GLN A 140 -18.95 4.68 -5.47
C GLN A 140 -18.03 5.61 -6.28
N ARG A 141 -16.75 5.75 -5.90
CA ARG A 141 -15.81 6.66 -6.56
C ARG A 141 -15.18 6.09 -7.82
N PHE A 142 -15.04 4.77 -7.88
CA PHE A 142 -14.36 4.10 -8.98
C PHE A 142 -15.21 2.99 -9.58
N ARG A 143 -15.09 2.85 -10.89
CA ARG A 143 -15.62 1.73 -11.65
C ARG A 143 -14.47 1.05 -12.36
N ALA A 144 -14.21 -0.21 -12.01
CA ALA A 144 -13.08 -0.93 -12.54
C ALA A 144 -13.47 -1.95 -13.60
N PHE A 145 -12.54 -2.12 -14.52
CA PHE A 145 -12.59 -3.07 -15.62
C PHE A 145 -11.28 -3.83 -15.71
N SER A 146 -11.29 -4.99 -16.35
CA SER A 146 -10.08 -5.72 -16.68
C SER A 146 -10.08 -6.16 -18.14
N ALA A 147 -8.88 -6.23 -18.73
CA ALA A 147 -8.70 -6.74 -20.08
C ALA A 147 -7.31 -7.36 -20.28
N GLY A 148 -7.13 -8.02 -21.42
CA GLY A 148 -5.87 -8.58 -21.84
C GLY A 148 -5.53 -8.27 -23.29
N SER A 149 -4.23 -8.20 -23.59
CA SER A 149 -3.75 -8.08 -24.96
C SER A 149 -3.98 -9.37 -25.78
N ASN A 150 -3.95 -10.52 -25.10
CA ASN A 150 -4.22 -11.83 -25.69
C ASN A 150 -5.10 -12.65 -24.71
N PRO A 151 -6.39 -12.35 -24.58
CA PRO A 151 -7.28 -12.97 -23.61
C PRO A 151 -7.46 -14.46 -23.86
N ARG A 152 -7.65 -15.24 -22.79
CA ARG A 152 -7.89 -16.69 -22.89
C ARG A 152 -9.33 -17.05 -23.19
N GLY A 153 -10.27 -16.11 -23.09
CA GLY A 153 -11.72 -16.33 -23.17
C GLY A 153 -12.34 -16.75 -21.83
N GLU A 154 -11.57 -17.30 -20.89
CA GLU A 154 -12.06 -17.75 -19.57
C GLU A 154 -11.15 -17.26 -18.43
N VAL A 155 -11.78 -17.12 -17.25
CA VAL A 155 -11.09 -16.80 -16.00
C VAL A 155 -10.48 -18.07 -15.41
N HIS A 156 -9.26 -17.99 -14.92
CA HIS A 156 -8.56 -19.15 -14.35
C HIS A 156 -9.30 -19.69 -13.10
N PRO A 157 -9.53 -21.02 -12.96
CA PRO A 157 -10.30 -21.59 -11.84
C PRO A 157 -9.80 -21.19 -10.46
N LEU A 158 -8.47 -21.08 -10.24
CA LEU A 158 -7.91 -20.62 -8.97
C LEU A 158 -8.19 -19.14 -8.70
N THR A 159 -8.37 -18.29 -9.73
CA THR A 159 -8.83 -16.91 -9.56
C THR A 159 -10.21 -16.88 -8.93
N LEU A 160 -11.16 -17.63 -9.53
CA LEU A 160 -12.51 -17.74 -9.02
C LEU A 160 -12.54 -18.31 -7.59
N GLN A 161 -11.70 -19.33 -7.31
CA GLN A 161 -11.60 -19.95 -5.99
C GLN A 161 -11.11 -18.95 -4.92
N VAL A 162 -10.07 -18.16 -5.23
CA VAL A 162 -9.55 -17.13 -4.32
C VAL A 162 -10.58 -16.03 -4.11
N LEU A 163 -11.19 -15.52 -5.17
CA LEU A 163 -12.22 -14.47 -5.06
C LEU A 163 -13.42 -14.94 -4.21
N ARG A 164 -13.94 -16.14 -4.44
CA ARG A 164 -15.03 -16.71 -3.62
C ARG A 164 -14.63 -16.87 -2.15
N ARG A 165 -13.40 -17.31 -1.88
CA ARG A 165 -12.87 -17.43 -0.51
C ARG A 165 -12.87 -16.09 0.23
N PHE A 166 -12.65 -15.00 -0.46
CA PHE A 166 -12.68 -13.64 0.10
C PHE A 166 -14.03 -12.94 -0.06
N GLY A 167 -15.10 -13.70 -0.37
CA GLY A 167 -16.47 -13.21 -0.40
C GLY A 167 -16.80 -12.31 -1.60
N TYR A 168 -16.23 -12.60 -2.77
CA TYR A 168 -16.60 -11.93 -4.02
C TYR A 168 -17.56 -12.77 -4.83
N GLU A 169 -18.56 -12.11 -5.42
CA GLU A 169 -19.37 -12.71 -6.47
C GLU A 169 -18.49 -12.91 -7.70
N THR A 170 -18.59 -14.07 -8.32
CA THR A 170 -17.75 -14.44 -9.46
C THR A 170 -18.53 -14.68 -10.74
N ASP A 171 -19.85 -14.67 -10.64
CA ASP A 171 -20.74 -14.85 -11.78
C ASP A 171 -20.67 -13.61 -12.68
N GLY A 172 -20.54 -13.82 -13.98
CA GLY A 172 -20.37 -12.74 -14.95
C GLY A 172 -18.92 -12.27 -15.15
N LEU A 173 -17.93 -12.76 -14.36
CA LEU A 173 -16.54 -12.49 -14.64
C LEU A 173 -16.11 -13.17 -15.94
N SER A 174 -15.50 -12.40 -16.85
CA SER A 174 -15.08 -12.87 -18.16
C SER A 174 -13.70 -12.38 -18.54
N SER A 175 -13.05 -13.11 -19.43
CA SER A 175 -11.78 -12.70 -20.04
C SER A 175 -12.08 -11.89 -21.29
N LYS A 176 -11.64 -10.63 -21.31
CA LYS A 176 -11.98 -9.61 -22.31
C LYS A 176 -10.74 -9.11 -23.04
N SER A 177 -10.88 -8.73 -24.32
CA SER A 177 -9.83 -8.06 -25.06
C SER A 177 -9.74 -6.58 -24.70
N TRP A 178 -8.54 -6.05 -24.61
CA TRP A 178 -8.32 -4.61 -24.44
C TRP A 178 -8.86 -3.77 -25.61
N ASN A 179 -9.01 -4.38 -26.83
CA ASN A 179 -9.59 -3.72 -27.98
C ASN A 179 -11.08 -3.31 -27.74
N GLU A 180 -11.76 -3.95 -26.80
CA GLU A 180 -13.11 -3.56 -26.43
C GLU A 180 -13.17 -2.16 -25.83
N PHE A 181 -12.10 -1.74 -25.14
CA PHE A 181 -11.96 -0.44 -24.48
C PHE A 181 -11.37 0.65 -25.40
N ALA A 182 -10.85 0.28 -26.56
CA ALA A 182 -10.30 1.21 -27.55
C ALA A 182 -11.35 1.74 -28.55
N ARG A 183 -12.58 1.25 -28.49
CA ARG A 183 -13.65 1.68 -29.41
C ARG A 183 -14.14 3.09 -29.08
N PRO A 184 -14.52 3.91 -30.06
CA PRO A 184 -15.02 5.26 -29.82
C PRO A 184 -16.22 5.36 -28.85
N ALA A 185 -17.05 4.30 -28.82
CA ALA A 185 -18.21 4.20 -27.93
C ALA A 185 -17.87 3.63 -26.53
N SER A 186 -16.62 3.29 -26.26
CA SER A 186 -16.20 2.75 -24.97
C SER A 186 -16.22 3.84 -23.91
N ALA A 187 -16.36 3.41 -22.63
CA ALA A 187 -16.25 4.32 -21.50
C ALA A 187 -14.90 5.05 -21.53
N LYS A 188 -14.93 6.36 -21.33
CA LYS A 188 -13.73 7.17 -21.19
C LYS A 188 -12.96 6.65 -19.97
N LEU A 189 -11.67 6.31 -20.14
CA LEU A 189 -10.81 5.82 -19.08
C LEU A 189 -10.09 6.99 -18.41
N ASP A 190 -10.04 6.95 -17.08
CA ASP A 190 -9.29 7.91 -16.25
C ASP A 190 -7.94 7.33 -15.81
N PHE A 191 -7.88 6.02 -15.56
CA PHE A 191 -6.67 5.31 -15.14
C PHE A 191 -6.50 4.00 -15.91
N VAL A 192 -5.24 3.67 -16.26
CA VAL A 192 -4.87 2.38 -16.85
C VAL A 192 -3.64 1.83 -16.15
N PHE A 193 -3.76 0.66 -15.54
CA PHE A 193 -2.70 -0.02 -14.82
C PHE A 193 -2.31 -1.33 -15.50
N THR A 194 -1.05 -1.45 -15.91
CA THR A 194 -0.49 -2.72 -16.41
C THR A 194 0.04 -3.54 -15.24
N LEU A 195 -0.33 -4.82 -15.17
CA LEU A 195 0.02 -5.73 -14.06
C LEU A 195 1.10 -6.76 -14.41
N CYS A 196 1.64 -6.73 -15.62
CA CYS A 196 2.75 -7.59 -16.03
C CYS A 196 3.61 -6.88 -17.07
N ASP A 197 4.91 -7.19 -17.04
CA ASP A 197 5.92 -6.58 -17.90
C ASP A 197 5.60 -6.77 -19.38
N ARG A 198 5.06 -7.95 -19.77
CA ARG A 198 4.68 -8.22 -21.15
C ARG A 198 3.61 -7.25 -21.65
N ALA A 199 2.52 -7.05 -20.89
CA ALA A 199 1.49 -6.10 -21.27
C ALA A 199 1.98 -4.64 -21.21
N ALA A 200 2.98 -4.34 -20.37
CA ALA A 200 3.61 -3.02 -20.30
C ALA A 200 4.52 -2.75 -21.51
N ALA A 201 5.15 -3.79 -22.07
CA ALA A 201 6.04 -3.70 -23.23
C ALA A 201 5.30 -3.70 -24.57
N GLU A 202 4.02 -4.13 -24.61
CA GLU A 202 3.22 -4.13 -25.83
C GLU A 202 2.72 -2.72 -26.17
N THR A 203 2.60 -2.42 -27.48
CA THR A 203 2.01 -1.17 -27.94
C THR A 203 0.52 -1.16 -27.62
N CYS A 204 0.15 -0.45 -26.56
CA CYS A 204 -1.24 -0.29 -26.16
C CYS A 204 -2.03 0.49 -27.21
N PRO A 205 -3.32 0.17 -27.44
CA PRO A 205 -4.21 0.99 -28.22
C PRO A 205 -4.30 2.42 -27.65
N ALA A 206 -4.73 3.37 -28.49
CA ALA A 206 -5.09 4.70 -28.01
C ALA A 206 -6.40 4.61 -27.22
N TRP A 207 -6.35 4.97 -25.94
CA TRP A 207 -7.51 4.95 -25.08
C TRP A 207 -8.27 6.27 -25.14
N PRO A 208 -9.60 6.26 -25.25
CA PRO A 208 -10.40 7.48 -25.06
C PRO A 208 -10.13 8.11 -23.70
N GLY A 209 -9.85 9.43 -23.66
CA GLY A 209 -9.71 10.18 -22.41
C GLY A 209 -8.29 10.48 -21.96
N GLN A 210 -7.25 9.96 -22.58
CA GLN A 210 -5.86 10.15 -22.17
C GLN A 210 -5.63 9.79 -20.69
N PRO A 211 -5.88 8.52 -20.28
CA PRO A 211 -5.82 8.11 -18.88
C PRO A 211 -4.43 8.30 -18.27
N VAL A 212 -4.39 8.50 -16.95
CA VAL A 212 -3.18 8.35 -16.16
C VAL A 212 -2.74 6.89 -16.20
N ARG A 213 -1.46 6.64 -16.47
CA ARG A 213 -0.92 5.28 -16.64
C ARG A 213 0.14 4.98 -15.62
N ALA A 214 0.13 3.75 -15.11
CA ALA A 214 1.22 3.23 -14.29
C ALA A 214 1.42 1.72 -14.51
N HIS A 215 2.61 1.25 -14.16
CA HIS A 215 2.93 -0.16 -14.14
C HIS A 215 2.96 -0.68 -12.71
N TRP A 216 2.11 -1.65 -12.39
CA TRP A 216 2.01 -2.31 -11.10
C TRP A 216 2.40 -3.78 -11.24
N GLY A 217 3.62 -4.04 -11.71
CA GLY A 217 4.11 -5.39 -11.99
C GLY A 217 3.89 -6.35 -10.81
N VAL A 218 3.23 -7.46 -11.08
CA VAL A 218 2.96 -8.55 -10.13
C VAL A 218 3.34 -9.87 -10.79
N GLU A 219 4.03 -10.73 -10.04
CA GLU A 219 4.42 -12.07 -10.51
C GLU A 219 3.21 -12.84 -11.05
N ASP A 220 3.43 -13.65 -12.08
CA ASP A 220 2.37 -14.46 -12.67
C ASP A 220 2.08 -15.70 -11.81
N PRO A 221 0.96 -15.77 -11.05
CA PRO A 221 0.66 -16.91 -10.21
C PRO A 221 0.39 -18.19 -11.02
N VAL A 222 0.02 -18.06 -12.30
CA VAL A 222 -0.25 -19.20 -13.18
C VAL A 222 1.05 -19.92 -13.58
N ALA A 223 2.17 -19.20 -13.66
CA ALA A 223 3.47 -19.75 -14.04
C ALA A 223 4.12 -20.62 -12.95
N VAL A 224 3.64 -20.53 -11.70
CA VAL A 224 4.21 -21.28 -10.57
C VAL A 224 3.95 -22.78 -10.73
N VAL A 225 4.99 -23.59 -10.61
CA VAL A 225 4.92 -25.05 -10.72
C VAL A 225 4.50 -25.67 -9.39
N GLY A 226 3.67 -26.69 -9.46
CA GLY A 226 3.14 -27.42 -8.28
C GLY A 226 1.82 -26.85 -7.75
N VAL A 227 0.87 -27.73 -7.44
CA VAL A 227 -0.50 -27.35 -7.06
C VAL A 227 -0.53 -26.50 -5.79
N ALA A 228 0.16 -26.93 -4.75
CA ALA A 228 0.16 -26.22 -3.46
C ALA A 228 0.88 -24.87 -3.56
N ALA A 229 2.03 -24.81 -4.25
CA ALA A 229 2.79 -23.58 -4.47
C ALA A 229 1.99 -22.58 -5.31
N ARG A 230 1.33 -23.05 -6.35
CA ARG A 230 0.47 -22.22 -7.21
C ARG A 230 -0.70 -21.64 -6.43
N ARG A 231 -1.38 -22.41 -5.56
CA ARG A 231 -2.45 -21.89 -4.70
C ARG A 231 -1.94 -20.77 -3.78
N LYS A 232 -0.76 -20.94 -3.17
CA LYS A 232 -0.13 -19.88 -2.36
C LYS A 232 0.19 -18.64 -3.19
N ALA A 233 0.70 -18.80 -4.41
CA ALA A 233 0.99 -17.70 -5.32
C ALA A 233 -0.26 -16.89 -5.68
N PHE A 234 -1.40 -17.53 -5.92
CA PHE A 234 -2.67 -16.84 -6.17
C PHE A 234 -3.13 -16.00 -4.96
N VAL A 235 -3.01 -16.54 -3.74
CA VAL A 235 -3.34 -15.80 -2.52
C VAL A 235 -2.36 -14.63 -2.31
N LYS A 236 -1.05 -14.84 -2.52
CA LYS A 236 -0.03 -13.78 -2.47
C LYS A 236 -0.37 -12.66 -3.46
N THR A 237 -0.66 -13.01 -4.72
CA THR A 237 -1.04 -12.05 -5.76
C THR A 237 -2.28 -11.24 -5.37
N TYR A 238 -3.29 -11.90 -4.80
CA TYR A 238 -4.49 -11.23 -4.30
C TYR A 238 -4.14 -10.20 -3.22
N SER A 239 -3.38 -10.59 -2.20
CA SER A 239 -2.99 -9.70 -1.08
C SER A 239 -2.12 -8.53 -1.55
N GLU A 240 -1.22 -8.76 -2.50
CA GLU A 240 -0.37 -7.72 -3.08
C GLU A 240 -1.19 -6.68 -3.86
N LEU A 241 -2.13 -7.13 -4.68
CA LEU A 241 -3.04 -6.25 -5.40
C LEU A 241 -3.98 -5.51 -4.44
N GLU A 242 -4.50 -6.19 -3.42
CA GLU A 242 -5.37 -5.57 -2.42
C GLU A 242 -4.71 -4.41 -1.72
N GLN A 243 -3.46 -4.56 -1.26
CA GLN A 243 -2.74 -3.46 -0.60
C GLN A 243 -2.56 -2.26 -1.53
N ARG A 244 -2.10 -2.47 -2.77
CA ARG A 244 -1.92 -1.38 -3.73
C ARG A 244 -3.23 -0.68 -4.05
N ILE A 245 -4.29 -1.44 -4.25
CA ILE A 245 -5.62 -0.92 -4.57
C ILE A 245 -6.20 -0.13 -3.41
N ARG A 246 -6.03 -0.59 -2.17
CA ARG A 246 -6.49 0.15 -0.98
C ARG A 246 -5.77 1.51 -0.84
N ILE A 247 -4.45 1.54 -1.07
CA ILE A 247 -3.69 2.79 -1.06
C ILE A 247 -4.18 3.72 -2.18
N PHE A 248 -4.36 3.21 -3.39
CA PHE A 248 -4.87 4.00 -4.52
C PHE A 248 -6.28 4.51 -4.27
N ALA A 249 -7.18 3.66 -3.78
CA ALA A 249 -8.55 4.03 -3.45
C ALA A 249 -8.64 5.11 -2.35
N ALA A 250 -7.63 5.22 -1.50
CA ALA A 250 -7.54 6.27 -0.48
C ALA A 250 -6.95 7.60 -0.99
N LEU A 251 -6.42 7.67 -2.21
CA LEU A 251 -5.90 8.92 -2.76
C LEU A 251 -7.03 9.93 -3.03
N PRO A 252 -6.80 11.22 -2.75
CA PRO A 252 -7.74 12.29 -3.08
C PRO A 252 -7.59 12.69 -4.55
N VAL A 253 -7.94 11.78 -5.46
CA VAL A 253 -7.73 11.95 -6.91
C VAL A 253 -8.44 13.17 -7.48
N GLU A 254 -9.48 13.67 -6.78
CA GLU A 254 -10.30 14.82 -7.18
C GLU A 254 -9.55 16.16 -7.05
N VAL A 255 -8.58 16.23 -6.16
CA VAL A 255 -7.84 17.47 -5.83
C VAL A 255 -6.37 17.42 -6.21
N LEU A 256 -5.90 16.28 -6.67
CA LEU A 256 -4.53 16.12 -7.13
C LEU A 256 -4.40 16.54 -8.59
N GLU A 257 -3.41 17.38 -8.89
CA GLU A 257 -3.02 17.66 -10.26
C GLU A 257 -2.51 16.41 -10.98
N ARG A 258 -2.63 16.36 -12.29
CA ARG A 258 -2.27 15.21 -13.11
C ARG A 258 -0.84 14.72 -12.85
N PHE A 259 0.13 15.62 -12.74
CA PHE A 259 1.53 15.27 -12.46
C PHE A 259 1.69 14.58 -11.11
N ALA A 260 1.01 15.07 -10.08
CA ALA A 260 1.01 14.44 -8.75
C ALA A 260 0.36 13.06 -8.78
N LEU A 261 -0.76 12.89 -9.50
CA LEU A 261 -1.41 11.59 -9.69
C LEU A 261 -0.47 10.60 -10.40
N GLU A 262 0.17 10.98 -11.49
CA GLU A 262 1.14 10.16 -12.22
C GLU A 262 2.29 9.71 -11.31
N HIS A 263 2.80 10.62 -10.48
CA HIS A 263 3.83 10.29 -9.50
C HIS A 263 3.34 9.29 -8.45
N TRP A 264 2.21 9.55 -7.80
CA TRP A 264 1.69 8.68 -6.75
C TRP A 264 1.32 7.29 -7.25
N VAL A 265 0.67 7.17 -8.41
CA VAL A 265 0.33 5.85 -8.96
C VAL A 265 1.57 5.06 -9.38
N ALA A 266 2.65 5.72 -9.81
CA ALA A 266 3.93 5.09 -10.09
C ALA A 266 4.62 4.58 -8.80
N GLU A 267 4.60 5.36 -7.73
CA GLU A 267 5.17 4.95 -6.43
C GLU A 267 4.42 3.76 -5.83
N ILE A 268 3.08 3.74 -5.90
CA ILE A 268 2.29 2.58 -5.47
C ILE A 268 2.73 1.31 -6.21
N GLY A 269 3.04 1.41 -7.51
CA GLY A 269 3.52 0.29 -8.31
C GLY A 269 4.86 -0.29 -7.85
N LYS A 270 5.71 0.51 -7.20
CA LYS A 270 7.03 0.12 -6.69
C LYS A 270 7.00 -0.52 -5.30
N LEU A 271 5.86 -0.46 -4.61
CA LEU A 271 5.74 -1.02 -3.26
C LEU A 271 6.06 -2.51 -3.27
N ARG A 272 7.12 -2.89 -2.54
CA ARG A 272 7.43 -4.29 -2.25
C ARG A 272 6.70 -4.67 -0.97
N ILE A 273 5.78 -5.59 -1.11
CA ILE A 273 5.00 -6.11 0.02
C ILE A 273 5.79 -7.27 0.59
N ALA A 274 6.22 -7.14 1.86
CA ALA A 274 6.82 -8.25 2.58
C ALA A 274 5.80 -9.38 2.69
N ALA A 275 6.22 -10.58 2.31
CA ALA A 275 5.40 -11.80 2.36
C ALA A 275 5.19 -12.26 3.80
#